data_fc35589fe9d6fbd83844a62ea17383a4
#
_entry.id   fc35589fe9d6fbd83844a62ea17383a4
#
_cell.length_a   1.000
_cell.length_b   1.000
_cell.length_c   1.000
_cell.angle_alpha   90.00
_cell.angle_beta   90.00
_cell.angle_gamma   90.00
#
_symmetry.space_group_name_H-M   'P 1'
#
loop_
_entity.id
_entity.type
_entity.pdbx_description
1 polymer ?
#
loop_
_entity_poly.entity_id
_entity_poly.type
_entity_poly.pdbx_seq_one_letter_code
_entity_poly.pdbx_strand_id
1 'polypeptide(L)'
;LNTVVKYLADFGVPEENFAVDLTIARGLDYYTGTVYETTMLDHPEIGSICSGGRYDNLAEYYTDKQLPGVGISIGLTRLFFVLEDQKYLNDKMLTAPADVLILPMTDDLAPAISFATRLRLAGVRAQLYTEQKKFKQKMAYADKIGVPYTAFLGEDEVRQGAVSVKDMASGQQITVPVDEAVVSIRSAIEDRTRDVKPIEEPQG
;
A
#
# COMPACT_ATOMS: atom_id res chain seq x y z
N LEU A 1 -27.94 -18.93 -7.21
CA LEU A 1 -26.60 -19.36 -7.63
C LEU A 1 -26.40 -19.12 -9.12
N ASN A 2 -27.26 -19.60 -10.02
CA ASN A 2 -27.13 -19.40 -11.47
C ASN A 2 -26.96 -17.92 -11.86
N THR A 3 -27.69 -17.01 -11.23
CA THR A 3 -27.56 -15.57 -11.46
C THR A 3 -26.17 -15.05 -11.08
N VAL A 4 -25.59 -15.55 -9.98
CA VAL A 4 -24.23 -15.17 -9.54
C VAL A 4 -23.20 -15.64 -10.56
N VAL A 5 -23.27 -16.90 -10.97
CA VAL A 5 -22.38 -17.48 -11.99
C VAL A 5 -22.45 -16.70 -13.30
N LYS A 6 -23.64 -16.38 -13.77
CA LYS A 6 -23.81 -15.56 -14.96
C LYS A 6 -23.14 -14.20 -14.83
N TYR A 7 -23.32 -13.52 -13.69
CA TYR A 7 -22.72 -12.21 -13.48
C TYR A 7 -21.19 -12.26 -13.32
N LEU A 8 -20.62 -13.34 -12.81
CA LEU A 8 -19.17 -13.52 -12.82
C LEU A 8 -18.61 -13.46 -14.25
N ALA A 9 -19.25 -14.18 -15.17
CA ALA A 9 -18.89 -14.13 -16.59
C ALA A 9 -19.11 -12.74 -17.20
N ASP A 10 -20.24 -12.07 -16.90
CA ASP A 10 -20.53 -10.72 -17.36
C ASP A 10 -19.52 -9.68 -16.83
N PHE A 11 -18.92 -9.89 -15.64
CA PHE A 11 -17.83 -9.11 -15.09
C PHE A 11 -16.44 -9.46 -15.64
N GLY A 12 -16.36 -10.45 -16.54
CA GLY A 12 -15.10 -10.87 -17.18
C GLY A 12 -14.23 -11.77 -16.30
N VAL A 13 -14.80 -12.42 -15.28
CA VAL A 13 -14.07 -13.44 -14.51
C VAL A 13 -13.93 -14.68 -15.39
N PRO A 14 -12.70 -15.15 -15.67
CA PRO A 14 -12.47 -16.35 -16.48
C PRO A 14 -13.14 -17.57 -15.85
N GLU A 15 -13.70 -18.46 -16.71
CA GLU A 15 -14.46 -19.62 -16.26
C GLU A 15 -13.60 -20.60 -15.44
N GLU A 16 -12.33 -20.68 -15.75
CA GLU A 16 -11.33 -21.48 -15.02
C GLU A 16 -11.00 -20.95 -13.60
N ASN A 17 -11.37 -19.72 -13.30
CA ASN A 17 -11.08 -19.08 -12.02
C ASN A 17 -12.24 -19.20 -11.01
N PHE A 18 -13.33 -19.85 -11.35
CA PHE A 18 -14.41 -20.11 -10.40
C PHE A 18 -15.09 -21.46 -10.61
N ALA A 19 -15.61 -22.03 -9.55
CA ALA A 19 -16.38 -23.26 -9.60
C ALA A 19 -17.52 -23.21 -8.59
N VAL A 20 -18.60 -23.94 -8.86
CA VAL A 20 -19.68 -24.16 -7.92
C VAL A 20 -19.35 -25.39 -7.10
N ASP A 21 -19.09 -25.20 -5.82
CA ASP A 21 -18.78 -26.26 -4.87
C ASP A 21 -19.87 -26.28 -3.76
N LEU A 22 -20.64 -27.34 -3.72
CA LEU A 22 -21.70 -27.53 -2.72
C LEU A 22 -21.17 -28.12 -1.39
N THR A 23 -19.88 -28.40 -1.30
CA THR A 23 -19.26 -28.92 -0.08
C THR A 23 -18.73 -27.79 0.82
N ILE A 24 -18.74 -26.56 0.34
CA ILE A 24 -18.34 -25.41 1.15
C ILE A 24 -19.32 -25.23 2.30
N ALA A 25 -18.87 -25.57 3.51
CA ALA A 25 -19.59 -25.35 4.75
C ALA A 25 -18.88 -24.29 5.57
N ARG A 26 -19.48 -23.12 5.74
CA ARG A 26 -18.95 -22.05 6.58
C ARG A 26 -19.69 -21.98 7.92
N GLY A 27 -18.87 -21.90 8.98
CA GLY A 27 -19.30 -22.07 10.35
C GLY A 27 -19.92 -20.83 11.04
N LEU A 28 -20.45 -19.88 10.27
CA LEU A 28 -21.11 -18.70 10.85
C LEU A 28 -22.60 -18.76 10.48
N ASP A 29 -23.44 -18.87 11.49
CA ASP A 29 -24.88 -19.11 11.35
C ASP A 29 -25.66 -17.95 10.73
N TYR A 30 -25.02 -16.82 10.47
CA TYR A 30 -25.67 -15.64 9.93
C TYR A 30 -25.74 -15.60 8.38
N TYR A 31 -25.07 -16.49 7.68
CA TYR A 31 -25.17 -16.56 6.23
C TYR A 31 -26.52 -17.15 5.81
N THR A 32 -27.24 -16.42 4.96
CA THR A 32 -28.58 -16.77 4.50
C THR A 32 -28.66 -17.08 3.00
N GLY A 33 -27.52 -16.94 2.31
CA GLY A 33 -27.46 -17.12 0.85
C GLY A 33 -26.13 -17.70 0.39
N THR A 34 -25.66 -17.24 -0.77
CA THR A 34 -24.40 -17.70 -1.35
C THR A 34 -23.23 -17.42 -0.42
N VAL A 35 -22.43 -18.44 -0.16
CA VAL A 35 -21.11 -18.33 0.48
C VAL A 35 -20.03 -18.58 -0.56
N TYR A 36 -18.86 -18.03 -0.34
CA TYR A 36 -17.72 -18.19 -1.24
C TYR A 36 -16.40 -18.26 -0.50
N GLU A 37 -15.46 -18.93 -1.13
CA GLU A 37 -14.08 -19.06 -0.72
C GLU A 37 -13.18 -18.80 -1.90
N THR A 38 -12.02 -18.22 -1.62
CA THR A 38 -10.97 -18.03 -2.61
C THR A 38 -9.72 -18.75 -2.15
N THR A 39 -9.19 -19.60 -3.02
CA THR A 39 -7.91 -20.30 -2.82
C THR A 39 -6.93 -19.87 -3.90
N MET A 40 -5.64 -20.00 -3.63
CA MET A 40 -4.62 -19.84 -4.66
C MET A 40 -4.56 -21.10 -5.51
N LEU A 41 -4.61 -20.97 -6.84
CA LEU A 41 -4.56 -22.12 -7.75
C LEU A 41 -3.24 -22.88 -7.66
N ASP A 42 -2.14 -22.15 -7.55
CA ASP A 42 -0.79 -22.73 -7.46
C ASP A 42 -0.44 -23.24 -6.05
N HIS A 43 -1.21 -22.86 -5.03
CA HIS A 43 -0.97 -23.20 -3.61
C HIS A 43 -2.26 -23.60 -2.89
N PRO A 44 -2.98 -24.64 -3.36
CA PRO A 44 -4.24 -25.06 -2.77
C PRO A 44 -4.11 -25.59 -1.34
N GLU A 45 -2.91 -26.07 -0.94
CA GLU A 45 -2.59 -26.56 0.40
C GLU A 45 -2.69 -25.49 1.48
N ILE A 46 -2.61 -24.21 1.11
CA ILE A 46 -2.70 -23.09 2.04
C ILE A 46 -4.15 -22.85 2.48
N GLY A 47 -5.09 -23.36 1.70
CA GLY A 47 -6.51 -23.20 1.94
C GLY A 47 -7.04 -21.81 1.59
N SER A 48 -8.16 -21.44 2.16
CA SER A 48 -8.84 -20.20 1.84
C SER A 48 -8.06 -18.96 2.28
N ILE A 49 -7.74 -18.09 1.32
CA ILE A 49 -7.10 -16.77 1.55
C ILE A 49 -8.12 -15.66 1.66
N CYS A 50 -9.33 -15.88 1.16
CA CYS A 50 -10.44 -14.94 1.24
C CYS A 50 -11.75 -15.71 1.32
N SER A 51 -12.71 -15.20 2.06
CA SER A 51 -14.01 -15.82 2.18
C SER A 51 -15.09 -14.81 2.55
N GLY A 52 -16.34 -15.21 2.32
CA GLY A 52 -17.47 -14.39 2.69
C GLY A 52 -18.79 -15.02 2.29
N GLY A 53 -19.83 -14.21 2.32
CA GLY A 53 -21.16 -14.66 1.94
C GLY A 53 -22.22 -13.59 2.11
N ARG A 54 -23.43 -13.94 1.67
CA ARG A 54 -24.61 -13.11 1.80
C ARG A 54 -25.27 -13.36 3.15
N TYR A 55 -25.70 -12.29 3.78
CA TYR A 55 -26.52 -12.31 5.00
C TYR A 55 -27.65 -11.29 4.89
N ASP A 56 -28.85 -11.69 5.20
CA ASP A 56 -30.04 -10.85 5.08
C ASP A 56 -30.49 -10.30 6.45
N ASN A 57 -30.24 -11.03 7.53
CA ASN A 57 -30.83 -10.78 8.85
C ASN A 57 -29.82 -10.28 9.90
N LEU A 58 -28.55 -10.13 9.58
CA LEU A 58 -27.54 -9.76 10.57
C LEU A 58 -27.80 -8.39 11.21
N ALA A 59 -28.36 -7.45 10.45
CA ALA A 59 -28.71 -6.13 10.95
C ALA A 59 -29.87 -6.12 11.95
N GLU A 60 -30.73 -7.15 11.99
CA GLU A 60 -31.87 -7.25 12.90
C GLU A 60 -31.47 -7.27 14.36
N TYR A 61 -30.21 -7.65 14.69
CA TYR A 61 -29.66 -7.55 16.04
C TYR A 61 -29.46 -6.11 16.52
N TYR A 62 -29.46 -5.14 15.62
CA TYR A 62 -29.12 -3.74 15.90
C TYR A 62 -30.18 -2.73 15.48
N THR A 63 -31.12 -3.15 14.62
CA THR A 63 -32.14 -2.25 14.04
C THR A 63 -33.34 -3.06 13.59
N ASP A 64 -34.52 -2.42 13.62
CA ASP A 64 -35.77 -3.00 13.08
C ASP A 64 -35.84 -2.97 11.54
N LYS A 65 -34.80 -2.46 10.88
CA LYS A 65 -34.73 -2.39 9.41
C LYS A 65 -34.11 -3.65 8.84
N GLN A 66 -34.73 -4.20 7.82
CA GLN A 66 -34.18 -5.29 7.05
C GLN A 66 -33.07 -4.73 6.12
N LEU A 67 -31.83 -5.06 6.40
CA LEU A 67 -30.65 -4.58 5.67
C LEU A 67 -29.83 -5.79 5.19
N PRO A 68 -30.16 -6.34 4.02
CA PRO A 68 -29.36 -7.41 3.44
C PRO A 68 -27.95 -6.92 3.10
N GLY A 69 -26.96 -7.79 3.30
CA GLY A 69 -25.56 -7.47 3.02
C GLY A 69 -24.80 -8.64 2.42
N VAL A 70 -23.67 -8.31 1.84
CA VAL A 70 -22.64 -9.26 1.41
C VAL A 70 -21.32 -8.80 2.04
N GLY A 71 -20.62 -9.71 2.71
CA GLY A 71 -19.35 -9.42 3.33
C GLY A 71 -18.22 -10.24 2.73
N ILE A 72 -17.02 -9.71 2.80
CA ILE A 72 -15.78 -10.36 2.43
C ILE A 72 -14.74 -10.17 3.53
N SER A 73 -13.97 -11.22 3.81
CA SER A 73 -12.83 -11.18 4.72
C SER A 73 -11.61 -11.73 4.00
N ILE A 74 -10.54 -10.96 4.01
CA ILE A 74 -9.27 -11.34 3.39
C ILE A 74 -8.29 -11.71 4.50
N GLY A 75 -7.70 -12.90 4.41
CA GLY A 75 -6.64 -13.38 5.30
C GLY A 75 -5.29 -12.74 4.93
N LEU A 76 -5.13 -11.44 5.19
CA LEU A 76 -3.96 -10.67 4.77
C LEU A 76 -2.64 -11.31 5.22
N THR A 77 -2.54 -11.74 6.47
CA THR A 77 -1.33 -12.39 7.00
C THR A 77 -1.00 -13.68 6.25
N ARG A 78 -2.03 -14.49 5.96
CA ARG A 78 -1.86 -15.75 5.22
C ARG A 78 -1.40 -15.48 3.79
N LEU A 79 -2.07 -14.55 3.10
CA LEU A 79 -1.70 -14.15 1.74
C LEU A 79 -0.27 -13.62 1.69
N PHE A 80 0.08 -12.71 2.61
CA PHE A 80 1.43 -12.14 2.66
C PHE A 80 2.50 -13.19 2.93
N PHE A 81 2.25 -14.12 3.85
CA PHE A 81 3.15 -15.24 4.13
C PHE A 81 3.46 -16.06 2.87
N VAL A 82 2.43 -16.37 2.08
CA VAL A 82 2.63 -17.12 0.83
C VAL A 82 3.45 -16.33 -0.17
N LEU A 83 3.10 -15.06 -0.37
CA LEU A 83 3.81 -14.20 -1.33
C LEU A 83 5.29 -14.05 -0.96
N GLU A 84 5.61 -14.02 0.33
CA GLU A 84 6.99 -13.95 0.84
C GLU A 84 7.71 -15.29 0.69
N ASP A 85 7.11 -16.40 1.15
CA ASP A 85 7.68 -17.75 1.12
C ASP A 85 7.97 -18.20 -0.31
N GLN A 86 7.06 -17.93 -1.23
CA GLN A 86 7.19 -18.26 -2.65
C GLN A 86 8.00 -17.23 -3.45
N LYS A 87 8.55 -16.20 -2.78
CA LYS A 87 9.35 -15.15 -3.40
C LYS A 87 8.62 -14.38 -4.52
N TYR A 88 7.30 -14.31 -4.44
CA TYR A 88 6.50 -13.47 -5.34
C TYR A 88 6.70 -11.97 -5.06
N LEU A 89 7.15 -11.62 -3.85
CA LEU A 89 7.50 -10.24 -3.52
C LEU A 89 8.87 -9.92 -4.12
N ASN A 90 8.91 -8.84 -4.88
CA ASN A 90 10.14 -8.39 -5.52
C ASN A 90 11.05 -7.70 -4.49
N ASP A 91 12.33 -8.09 -4.41
CA ASP A 91 13.35 -7.48 -3.54
C ASP A 91 13.55 -5.97 -3.83
N LYS A 92 13.15 -5.51 -5.01
CA LYS A 92 13.19 -4.10 -5.40
C LYS A 92 11.95 -3.29 -4.98
N MET A 93 10.96 -3.93 -4.38
CA MET A 93 9.78 -3.20 -3.88
C MET A 93 10.19 -2.21 -2.80
N LEU A 94 9.74 -0.97 -2.95
CA LEU A 94 9.92 0.06 -1.94
C LEU A 94 9.01 -0.27 -0.74
N THR A 95 9.58 -0.93 0.27
CA THR A 95 8.88 -1.30 1.51
C THR A 95 8.74 -0.13 2.49
N ALA A 96 9.46 0.96 2.23
CA ALA A 96 9.37 2.16 3.04
C ALA A 96 7.95 2.77 3.04
N PRO A 97 7.47 3.28 4.19
CA PRO A 97 6.15 3.89 4.29
C PRO A 97 6.02 5.19 3.49
N ALA A 98 7.15 5.78 3.11
CA ALA A 98 7.25 6.99 2.29
C ALA A 98 8.43 6.91 1.33
N ASP A 99 8.39 7.72 0.28
CA ASP A 99 9.50 7.89 -0.66
C ASP A 99 10.50 8.93 -0.15
N VAL A 100 10.01 9.91 0.61
CA VAL A 100 10.82 10.98 1.18
C VAL A 100 10.44 11.20 2.64
N LEU A 101 11.44 11.25 3.52
CA LEU A 101 11.28 11.74 4.89
C LEU A 101 11.80 13.18 4.96
N ILE A 102 10.92 14.11 5.27
CA ILE A 102 11.25 15.53 5.43
C ILE A 102 11.64 15.78 6.87
N LEU A 103 12.83 16.33 7.06
CA LEU A 103 13.45 16.62 8.35
C LEU A 103 13.54 18.13 8.57
N PRO A 104 12.57 18.76 9.24
CA PRO A 104 12.69 20.16 9.64
C PRO A 104 13.86 20.32 10.61
N MET A 105 14.67 21.34 10.36
CA MET A 105 15.81 21.71 11.21
C MET A 105 15.58 23.06 11.91
N THR A 106 14.36 23.61 11.78
CA THR A 106 13.87 24.82 12.42
C THR A 106 12.65 24.50 13.29
N ASP A 107 12.30 25.38 14.20
CA ASP A 107 11.09 25.25 15.02
C ASP A 107 9.82 25.56 14.20
N ASP A 108 9.94 26.41 13.19
CA ASP A 108 8.86 26.67 12.25
C ASP A 108 8.71 25.52 11.25
N LEU A 109 7.61 24.81 11.34
CA LEU A 109 7.29 23.69 10.46
C LEU A 109 6.62 24.10 9.14
N ALA A 110 6.21 25.36 8.97
CA ALA A 110 5.43 25.80 7.82
C ALA A 110 6.15 25.56 6.48
N PRO A 111 7.46 25.82 6.32
CA PRO A 111 8.19 25.52 5.08
C PRO A 111 8.21 24.01 4.77
N ALA A 112 8.42 23.17 5.80
CA ALA A 112 8.46 21.72 5.64
C ALA A 112 7.07 21.14 5.31
N ILE A 113 6.01 21.67 5.90
CA ILE A 113 4.62 21.32 5.58
C ILE A 113 4.30 21.69 4.12
N SER A 114 4.69 22.89 3.69
CA SER A 114 4.50 23.35 2.32
C SER A 114 5.21 22.42 1.34
N PHE A 115 6.48 22.07 1.59
CA PHE A 115 7.24 21.16 0.75
C PHE A 115 6.62 19.76 0.70
N ALA A 116 6.19 19.21 1.86
CA ALA A 116 5.48 17.93 1.92
C ALA A 116 4.21 17.93 1.06
N THR A 117 3.43 19.02 1.13
CA THR A 117 2.21 19.17 0.35
C THR A 117 2.51 19.18 -1.15
N ARG A 118 3.54 19.88 -1.58
CA ARG A 118 3.96 19.93 -3.00
C ARG A 118 4.40 18.57 -3.52
N LEU A 119 5.19 17.82 -2.74
CA LEU A 119 5.58 16.45 -3.08
C LEU A 119 4.36 15.53 -3.24
N ARG A 120 3.40 15.61 -2.29
CA ARG A 120 2.17 14.81 -2.35
C ARG A 120 1.30 15.14 -3.56
N LEU A 121 1.17 16.41 -3.89
CA LEU A 121 0.47 16.86 -5.10
C LEU A 121 1.16 16.38 -6.38
N ALA A 122 2.49 16.18 -6.33
CA ALA A 122 3.26 15.58 -7.42
C ALA A 122 3.22 14.04 -7.43
N GLY A 123 2.46 13.39 -6.54
CA GLY A 123 2.32 11.93 -6.46
C GLY A 123 3.42 11.22 -5.66
N VAL A 124 4.29 11.97 -4.96
CA VAL A 124 5.36 11.41 -4.11
C VAL A 124 4.83 11.18 -2.69
N ARG A 125 5.06 9.99 -2.14
CA ARG A 125 4.72 9.67 -0.75
C ARG A 125 5.70 10.37 0.19
N ALA A 126 5.28 11.45 0.81
CA ALA A 126 6.12 12.26 1.69
C ALA A 126 5.67 12.16 3.15
N GLN A 127 6.60 11.85 4.04
CA GLN A 127 6.42 11.85 5.48
C GLN A 127 7.15 13.04 6.10
N LEU A 128 6.47 13.76 6.99
CA LEU A 128 7.08 14.83 7.78
C LEU A 128 7.49 14.30 9.15
N TYR A 129 8.73 14.50 9.52
CA TYR A 129 9.22 14.20 10.86
C TYR A 129 8.91 15.35 11.81
N THR A 130 8.04 15.13 12.79
CA THR A 130 7.52 16.19 13.68
C THR A 130 8.15 16.20 15.07
N GLU A 131 8.90 15.16 15.43
CA GLU A 131 9.52 15.11 16.76
C GLU A 131 10.75 16.02 16.85
N GLN A 132 10.87 16.73 17.96
CA GLN A 132 12.06 17.54 18.25
C GLN A 132 13.19 16.66 18.78
N LYS A 133 13.94 16.06 17.88
CA LYS A 133 15.10 15.20 18.16
C LYS A 133 16.36 15.77 17.52
N LYS A 134 17.52 15.33 18.02
CA LYS A 134 18.81 15.67 17.42
C LYS A 134 18.91 15.07 16.01
N PHE A 135 19.64 15.73 15.12
CA PHE A 135 19.82 15.32 13.72
C PHE A 135 20.20 13.84 13.57
N LYS A 136 21.15 13.35 14.37
CA LYS A 136 21.57 11.94 14.35
C LYS A 136 20.40 10.97 14.60
N GLN A 137 19.46 11.34 15.47
CA GLN A 137 18.29 10.50 15.78
C GLN A 137 17.27 10.54 14.65
N LYS A 138 17.08 11.71 13.99
CA LYS A 138 16.23 11.86 12.81
C LYS A 138 16.76 10.99 11.66
N MET A 139 18.09 11.00 11.43
CA MET A 139 18.74 10.16 10.43
C MET A 139 18.62 8.67 10.73
N ALA A 140 18.85 8.26 11.99
CA ALA A 140 18.68 6.86 12.39
C ALA A 140 17.23 6.37 12.19
N TYR A 141 16.24 7.26 12.34
CA TYR A 141 14.85 6.94 12.01
C TYR A 141 14.66 6.76 10.51
N ALA A 142 15.24 7.63 9.68
CA ALA A 142 15.20 7.50 8.23
C ALA A 142 15.79 6.15 7.76
N ASP A 143 16.96 5.78 8.30
CA ASP A 143 17.59 4.49 8.03
C ASP A 143 16.71 3.32 8.46
N LYS A 144 16.12 3.41 9.67
CA LYS A 144 15.26 2.35 10.22
C LYS A 144 14.02 2.08 9.36
N ILE A 145 13.39 3.12 8.82
CA ILE A 145 12.19 2.98 7.99
C ILE A 145 12.52 2.76 6.51
N GLY A 146 13.79 2.82 6.14
CA GLY A 146 14.28 2.50 4.80
C GLY A 146 13.82 3.47 3.71
N VAL A 147 13.57 4.76 4.04
CA VAL A 147 13.19 5.74 3.01
C VAL A 147 14.32 5.94 2.00
N PRO A 148 14.02 5.97 0.69
CA PRO A 148 15.06 6.22 -0.32
C PRO A 148 15.65 7.62 -0.26
N TYR A 149 14.86 8.62 0.16
CA TYR A 149 15.33 10.01 0.22
C TYR A 149 15.02 10.65 1.57
N THR A 150 15.93 11.53 2.02
CA THR A 150 15.67 12.49 3.09
C THR A 150 15.79 13.91 2.57
N ALA A 151 14.96 14.81 3.06
CA ALA A 151 14.99 16.23 2.69
C ALA A 151 15.14 17.08 3.96
N PHE A 152 16.09 18.00 3.95
CA PHE A 152 16.40 18.88 5.07
C PHE A 152 15.98 20.30 4.76
N LEU A 153 15.32 20.95 5.72
CA LEU A 153 14.97 22.36 5.65
C LEU A 153 15.45 23.05 6.93
N GLY A 154 16.59 23.68 6.83
CA GLY A 154 17.16 24.55 7.84
C GLY A 154 16.87 26.03 7.54
N GLU A 155 17.37 26.93 8.39
CA GLU A 155 17.18 28.37 8.20
C GLU A 155 17.78 28.88 6.87
N ASP A 156 18.93 28.33 6.47
CA ASP A 156 19.58 28.74 5.25
C ASP A 156 18.83 28.26 4.00
N GLU A 157 18.37 27.01 3.99
CA GLU A 157 17.54 26.48 2.91
C GLU A 157 16.25 27.28 2.78
N VAL A 158 15.55 27.53 3.89
CA VAL A 158 14.31 28.30 3.89
C VAL A 158 14.52 29.72 3.35
N ARG A 159 15.59 30.40 3.78
CA ARG A 159 15.92 31.77 3.32
C ARG A 159 16.22 31.81 1.83
N GLN A 160 16.83 30.76 1.29
CA GLN A 160 17.19 30.67 -0.12
C GLN A 160 16.06 30.09 -1.00
N GLY A 161 14.94 29.66 -0.43
CA GLY A 161 13.88 28.96 -1.15
C GLY A 161 14.36 27.59 -1.69
N ALA A 162 15.31 26.98 -1.01
CA ALA A 162 15.95 25.73 -1.38
C ALA A 162 15.63 24.61 -0.39
N VAL A 163 16.04 23.39 -0.73
CA VAL A 163 15.98 22.20 0.13
C VAL A 163 17.21 21.35 -0.15
N SER A 164 17.80 20.80 0.91
CA SER A 164 18.89 19.83 0.79
C SER A 164 18.29 18.42 0.75
N VAL A 165 18.51 17.71 -0.36
CA VAL A 165 18.01 16.35 -0.60
C VAL A 165 19.18 15.37 -0.55
N LYS A 166 19.03 14.28 0.20
CA LYS A 166 20.02 13.21 0.27
C LYS A 166 19.41 11.91 -0.21
N ASP A 167 20.08 11.27 -1.17
CA ASP A 167 19.85 9.88 -1.54
C ASP A 167 20.46 8.97 -0.47
N MET A 168 19.63 8.13 0.15
CA MET A 168 20.05 7.30 1.27
C MET A 168 20.91 6.10 0.84
N ALA A 169 20.78 5.66 -0.42
CA ALA A 169 21.55 4.53 -0.95
C ALA A 169 22.96 4.96 -1.35
N SER A 170 23.09 6.06 -2.12
CA SER A 170 24.38 6.56 -2.56
C SER A 170 25.09 7.45 -1.52
N GLY A 171 24.33 8.01 -0.59
CA GLY A 171 24.81 9.00 0.37
C GLY A 171 25.03 10.39 -0.22
N GLN A 172 24.78 10.59 -1.54
CA GLN A 172 24.90 11.88 -2.19
C GLN A 172 23.85 12.86 -1.66
N GLN A 173 24.28 14.10 -1.45
CA GLN A 173 23.42 15.18 -1.00
C GLN A 173 23.59 16.38 -1.93
N ILE A 174 22.48 16.96 -2.34
CA ILE A 174 22.43 18.18 -3.15
C ILE A 174 21.50 19.20 -2.51
N THR A 175 21.78 20.48 -2.70
CA THR A 175 20.89 21.56 -2.29
C THR A 175 20.40 22.26 -3.56
N VAL A 176 19.10 22.27 -3.75
CA VAL A 176 18.46 22.78 -4.97
C VAL A 176 17.20 23.59 -4.63
N PRO A 177 16.72 24.46 -5.52
CA PRO A 177 15.44 25.13 -5.35
C PRO A 177 14.31 24.13 -5.10
N VAL A 178 13.34 24.52 -4.26
CA VAL A 178 12.21 23.66 -3.88
C VAL A 178 11.48 23.09 -5.10
N ASP A 179 11.27 23.90 -6.15
CA ASP A 179 10.59 23.45 -7.38
C ASP A 179 11.37 22.36 -8.12
N GLU A 180 12.68 22.52 -8.21
CA GLU A 180 13.57 21.54 -8.82
C GLU A 180 13.63 20.25 -8.03
N ALA A 181 13.66 20.35 -6.69
CA ALA A 181 13.63 19.19 -5.80
C ALA A 181 12.38 18.33 -6.00
N VAL A 182 11.21 18.95 -6.15
CA VAL A 182 9.95 18.21 -6.39
C VAL A 182 10.02 17.43 -7.69
N VAL A 183 10.51 18.05 -8.76
CA VAL A 183 10.62 17.41 -10.08
C VAL A 183 11.66 16.27 -10.06
N SER A 184 12.84 16.52 -9.51
CA SER A 184 13.93 15.53 -9.48
C SER A 184 13.60 14.32 -8.61
N ILE A 185 13.01 14.54 -7.44
CA ILE A 185 12.58 13.43 -6.57
C ILE A 185 11.50 12.60 -7.26
N ARG A 186 10.49 13.24 -7.85
CA ARG A 186 9.45 12.53 -8.60
C ARG A 186 10.04 11.66 -9.70
N SER A 187 10.89 12.23 -10.55
CA SER A 187 11.54 11.48 -11.64
C SER A 187 12.35 10.29 -11.10
N ALA A 188 13.13 10.50 -10.05
CA ALA A 188 13.94 9.45 -9.45
C ALA A 188 13.10 8.30 -8.85
N ILE A 189 11.92 8.61 -8.29
CA ILE A 189 10.99 7.58 -7.81
C ILE A 189 10.32 6.84 -8.96
N GLU A 190 9.90 7.54 -10.02
CA GLU A 190 9.33 6.93 -11.22
C GLU A 190 10.34 5.97 -11.88
N ASP A 191 11.62 6.34 -11.97
CA ASP A 191 12.67 5.49 -12.53
C ASP A 191 12.90 4.23 -11.67
N ARG A 192 12.90 4.37 -10.34
CA ARG A 192 13.02 3.22 -9.43
C ARG A 192 11.83 2.26 -9.54
N THR A 193 10.62 2.76 -9.79
CA THR A 193 9.42 1.93 -9.93
C THR A 193 9.29 1.28 -11.30
N ARG A 194 9.86 1.85 -12.36
CA ARG A 194 9.91 1.23 -13.70
C ARG A 194 10.69 -0.07 -13.74
N ASP A 195 11.70 -0.22 -12.88
CA ASP A 195 12.50 -1.45 -12.77
C ASP A 195 11.77 -2.56 -12.00
N VAL A 196 10.64 -2.26 -11.37
CA VAL A 196 9.75 -3.27 -10.77
C VAL A 196 8.91 -3.83 -11.92
N LYS A 197 9.34 -4.93 -12.52
CA LYS A 197 8.50 -5.64 -13.49
C LYS A 197 7.17 -6.00 -12.83
N PRO A 198 6.04 -5.81 -13.54
CA PRO A 198 4.79 -6.44 -13.14
C PRO A 198 5.05 -7.94 -12.93
N ILE A 199 4.39 -8.54 -11.95
CA ILE A 199 4.37 -10.00 -11.81
C ILE A 199 3.92 -10.52 -13.18
N GLU A 200 4.82 -11.24 -13.89
CA GLU A 200 4.46 -11.86 -15.18
C GLU A 200 3.28 -12.78 -14.87
N GLU A 201 2.18 -12.57 -15.57
CA GLU A 201 1.06 -13.51 -15.51
C GLU A 201 1.62 -14.88 -15.87
N PRO A 202 1.32 -15.96 -15.13
CA PRO A 202 1.76 -17.29 -15.49
C PRO A 202 1.29 -17.55 -16.91
N GLN A 203 2.23 -17.79 -17.81
CA GLN A 203 1.88 -18.20 -19.17
C GLN A 203 1.17 -19.54 -19.05
N GLY A 204 -0.16 -19.51 -19.33
CA GLY A 204 -1.05 -20.65 -19.31
C GLY A 204 -0.64 -21.76 -20.27
#